data_8ea891b8db37a489fe81a210237ea606
#
_entry.id   8ea891b8db37a489fe81a210237ea606
#
_cell.length_a   1.000
_cell.length_b   1.000
_cell.length_c   1.000
_cell.angle_alpha   90.00
_cell.angle_beta   90.00
_cell.angle_gamma   90.00
#
_symmetry.space_group_name_H-M   'P 1'
#
loop_
_entity.id
_entity.type
_entity.pdbx_description
1 polymer ?
#
loop_
_entity_poly.entity_id
_entity_poly.type
_entity_poly.pdbx_seq_one_letter_code
_entity_poly.pdbx_strand_id
1 'polypeptide(L)'
;MNQSVYPNQEYDMRHARRGMALIFNQKQFDWKLGLKTRNGTDKDRDDLVSRFQELNFEVKAYNDYSRDDVLLKIQEASAADHVDADCFVCIFLSHGEDGHVYANDKKIEIPEITDLFKGDKCRSLVGKPKIFIWQACRGDKLDDAVTEMSVEDVEMAVDAGVLYTLPAGADFIMCYSTAEGFCSFREPLNGSWYIQDLCEILGRYHSELQFTDILTLVNMKVSLRSVPNCRNRAAIGKKQMPCFASMLTKRLFFRDNTQIQ
;
A
#
# COMPACT_ATOMS: atom_id res chain seq x y z
N MET A 1 -18.05 -33.64 16.68
CA MET A 1 -17.84 -32.73 15.54
C MET A 1 -17.40 -31.41 16.11
N ASN A 2 -16.09 -31.08 16.04
CA ASN A 2 -15.59 -29.76 16.44
C ASN A 2 -16.01 -28.78 15.38
N GLN A 3 -17.06 -27.99 15.63
CA GLN A 3 -17.31 -26.79 14.88
C GLN A 3 -16.10 -25.86 15.12
N SER A 4 -15.42 -25.48 14.05
CA SER A 4 -14.32 -24.51 14.08
C SER A 4 -14.77 -23.28 14.86
N VAL A 5 -14.05 -22.93 15.92
CA VAL A 5 -14.31 -21.77 16.78
C VAL A 5 -14.17 -20.46 16.00
N TYR A 6 -13.65 -20.48 14.79
CA TYR A 6 -13.41 -19.34 13.91
C TYR A 6 -14.14 -19.50 12.57
N PRO A 7 -15.45 -19.18 12.47
CA PRO A 7 -16.15 -19.12 11.20
C PRO A 7 -15.60 -17.95 10.36
N ASN A 8 -15.40 -18.18 9.06
CA ASN A 8 -14.94 -17.20 8.07
C ASN A 8 -13.54 -16.60 8.32
N GLN A 9 -12.50 -17.39 8.08
CA GLN A 9 -11.10 -16.93 8.11
C GLN A 9 -10.69 -16.10 6.87
N GLU A 10 -11.56 -15.95 5.87
CA GLU A 10 -11.30 -15.18 4.64
C GLU A 10 -12.33 -14.06 4.50
N TYR A 11 -11.90 -12.92 3.90
CA TYR A 11 -12.84 -11.89 3.52
C TYR A 11 -13.75 -12.40 2.39
N ASP A 12 -15.02 -12.01 2.43
CA ASP A 12 -15.91 -12.25 1.29
C ASP A 12 -15.54 -11.29 0.15
N MET A 13 -15.02 -11.87 -0.94
CA MET A 13 -14.58 -11.17 -2.13
C MET A 13 -15.46 -11.52 -3.34
N ARG A 14 -16.79 -11.73 -3.10
CA ARG A 14 -17.77 -12.14 -4.10
C ARG A 14 -18.89 -11.12 -4.30
N HIS A 15 -18.67 -9.88 -3.85
CA HIS A 15 -19.62 -8.80 -4.12
C HIS A 15 -19.69 -8.48 -5.62
N ALA A 16 -20.70 -7.69 -6.02
CA ALA A 16 -20.92 -7.33 -7.42
C ALA A 16 -19.76 -6.54 -8.03
N ARG A 17 -19.03 -5.77 -7.21
CA ARG A 17 -17.84 -5.01 -7.62
C ARG A 17 -16.63 -5.42 -6.79
N ARG A 18 -15.44 -5.45 -7.38
CA ARG A 18 -14.18 -5.58 -6.63
C ARG A 18 -13.94 -4.39 -5.71
N GLY A 19 -14.26 -3.21 -6.19
CA GLY A 19 -14.13 -1.96 -5.49
C GLY A 19 -13.36 -0.91 -6.26
N MET A 20 -13.07 0.20 -5.60
CA MET A 20 -12.37 1.35 -6.18
C MET A 20 -10.88 1.30 -5.81
N ALA A 21 -10.01 1.63 -6.79
CA ALA A 21 -8.59 1.86 -6.58
C ALA A 21 -8.24 3.30 -7.00
N LEU A 22 -7.86 4.14 -6.05
CA LEU A 22 -7.38 5.50 -6.30
C LEU A 22 -5.86 5.52 -6.37
N ILE A 23 -5.30 6.16 -7.40
CA ILE A 23 -3.86 6.33 -7.58
C ILE A 23 -3.55 7.81 -7.67
N PHE A 24 -2.85 8.36 -6.68
CA PHE A 24 -2.35 9.72 -6.69
C PHE A 24 -0.88 9.72 -7.13
N ASN A 25 -0.63 10.19 -8.35
CA ASN A 25 0.70 10.24 -8.95
C ASN A 25 1.23 11.67 -8.92
N GLN A 26 2.14 11.96 -7.99
CA GLN A 26 2.78 13.27 -7.86
C GLN A 26 4.16 13.22 -8.52
N LYS A 27 4.30 13.91 -9.65
CA LYS A 27 5.54 14.01 -10.44
C LYS A 27 6.19 15.36 -10.31
N GLN A 28 5.39 16.41 -10.42
CA GLN A 28 5.81 17.81 -10.36
C GLN A 28 5.37 18.43 -9.03
N PHE A 29 6.17 19.32 -8.50
CA PHE A 29 5.93 19.98 -7.21
C PHE A 29 6.13 21.49 -7.36
N ASP A 30 5.37 22.29 -6.60
CA ASP A 30 5.59 23.73 -6.49
C ASP A 30 7.05 23.98 -6.08
N TRP A 31 7.70 24.90 -6.77
CA TRP A 31 9.11 25.25 -6.55
C TRP A 31 9.41 25.64 -5.09
N LYS A 32 8.42 26.16 -4.36
CA LYS A 32 8.55 26.52 -2.94
C LYS A 32 8.85 25.33 -2.03
N LEU A 33 8.47 24.13 -2.44
CA LEU A 33 8.74 22.90 -1.68
C LEU A 33 10.19 22.43 -1.81
N GLY A 34 10.93 22.91 -2.82
CA GLY A 34 12.31 22.48 -3.09
C GLY A 34 12.43 20.99 -3.48
N LEU A 35 11.33 20.34 -3.80
CA LEU A 35 11.28 18.92 -4.14
C LEU A 35 11.63 18.69 -5.61
N LYS A 36 12.36 17.61 -5.89
CA LYS A 36 12.76 17.23 -7.25
C LYS A 36 11.63 16.55 -7.99
N THR A 37 11.57 16.77 -9.32
CA THR A 37 10.71 16.02 -10.23
C THR A 37 10.93 14.52 -10.09
N ARG A 38 9.85 13.73 -9.98
CA ARG A 38 9.90 12.27 -9.80
C ARG A 38 9.83 11.57 -11.17
N ASN A 39 10.91 11.62 -11.94
CA ASN A 39 11.00 10.90 -13.21
C ASN A 39 10.84 9.37 -13.00
N GLY A 40 10.07 8.71 -13.86
CA GLY A 40 9.76 7.29 -13.77
C GLY A 40 8.45 6.96 -13.02
N THR A 41 7.84 7.93 -12.31
CA THR A 41 6.60 7.70 -11.55
C THR A 41 5.38 7.46 -12.46
N ASP A 42 5.40 7.96 -13.71
CA ASP A 42 4.33 7.68 -14.67
C ASP A 42 4.32 6.19 -15.06
N LYS A 43 5.49 5.56 -15.14
CA LYS A 43 5.59 4.11 -15.35
C LYS A 43 4.96 3.34 -14.18
N ASP A 44 5.23 3.75 -12.94
CA ASP A 44 4.60 3.16 -11.75
C ASP A 44 3.08 3.29 -11.82
N ARG A 45 2.56 4.49 -12.16
CA ARG A 45 1.11 4.72 -12.32
C ARG A 45 0.51 3.80 -13.37
N ASP A 46 1.13 3.71 -14.55
CA ASP A 46 0.59 2.94 -15.68
C ASP A 46 0.58 1.43 -15.38
N ASP A 47 1.64 0.92 -14.74
CA ASP A 47 1.71 -0.47 -14.29
C ASP A 47 0.66 -0.79 -13.23
N LEU A 48 0.45 0.11 -12.27
CA LEU A 48 -0.59 -0.05 -11.25
C LEU A 48 -2.00 0.01 -11.87
N VAL A 49 -2.25 0.95 -12.78
CA VAL A 49 -3.55 1.04 -13.49
C VAL A 49 -3.83 -0.29 -14.18
N SER A 50 -2.90 -0.80 -14.99
CA SER A 50 -3.06 -2.09 -15.66
C SER A 50 -3.31 -3.23 -14.67
N ARG A 51 -2.49 -3.32 -13.64
CA ARG A 51 -2.58 -4.40 -12.65
C ARG A 51 -3.89 -4.39 -11.88
N PHE A 52 -4.34 -3.24 -11.38
CA PHE A 52 -5.58 -3.17 -10.63
C PHE A 52 -6.83 -3.30 -11.52
N GLN A 53 -6.76 -2.90 -12.81
CA GLN A 53 -7.81 -3.22 -13.78
C GLN A 53 -7.91 -4.72 -14.05
N GLU A 54 -6.79 -5.43 -14.18
CA GLU A 54 -6.76 -6.90 -14.30
C GLU A 54 -7.35 -7.60 -13.07
N LEU A 55 -7.22 -7.00 -11.88
CA LEU A 55 -7.85 -7.46 -10.65
C LEU A 55 -9.33 -7.02 -10.51
N ASN A 56 -9.93 -6.47 -11.57
CA ASN A 56 -11.33 -6.03 -11.66
C ASN A 56 -11.67 -4.81 -10.77
N PHE A 57 -10.71 -3.95 -10.44
CA PHE A 57 -10.98 -2.67 -9.76
C PHE A 57 -11.45 -1.59 -10.72
N GLU A 58 -12.33 -0.69 -10.23
CA GLU A 58 -12.57 0.63 -10.84
C GLU A 58 -11.38 1.54 -10.50
N VAL A 59 -10.47 1.74 -11.46
CA VAL A 59 -9.24 2.50 -11.21
C VAL A 59 -9.39 3.96 -11.61
N LYS A 60 -9.03 4.87 -10.70
CA LYS A 60 -8.98 6.32 -10.95
C LYS A 60 -7.57 6.82 -10.63
N ALA A 61 -6.88 7.37 -11.63
CA ALA A 61 -5.55 7.94 -11.48
C ALA A 61 -5.59 9.47 -11.59
N TYR A 62 -4.92 10.15 -10.67
CA TYR A 62 -4.85 11.61 -10.57
C TYR A 62 -3.38 12.03 -10.59
N ASN A 63 -3.04 12.99 -11.47
CA ASN A 63 -1.66 13.43 -11.65
C ASN A 63 -1.49 14.86 -11.16
N ASP A 64 -0.48 15.08 -10.33
CA ASP A 64 -0.02 16.39 -9.86
C ASP A 64 -1.14 17.22 -9.21
N TYR A 65 -2.05 16.57 -8.48
CA TYR A 65 -3.14 17.22 -7.76
C TYR A 65 -2.60 18.05 -6.59
N SER A 66 -3.23 19.21 -6.36
CA SER A 66 -3.02 20.01 -5.15
C SER A 66 -3.51 19.24 -3.90
N ARG A 67 -3.06 19.68 -2.72
CA ARG A 67 -3.53 19.10 -1.46
C ARG A 67 -5.06 19.11 -1.35
N ASP A 68 -5.66 20.24 -1.70
CA ASP A 68 -7.10 20.41 -1.56
C ASP A 68 -7.86 19.50 -2.56
N ASP A 69 -7.36 19.34 -3.79
CA ASP A 69 -7.92 18.42 -4.79
C ASP A 69 -7.76 16.95 -4.36
N VAL A 70 -6.60 16.58 -3.81
CA VAL A 70 -6.38 15.23 -3.26
C VAL A 70 -7.40 14.94 -2.17
N LEU A 71 -7.52 15.82 -1.17
CA LEU A 71 -8.45 15.62 -0.04
C LEU A 71 -9.91 15.60 -0.49
N LEU A 72 -10.27 16.41 -1.50
CA LEU A 72 -11.61 16.36 -2.10
C LEU A 72 -11.90 14.96 -2.69
N LYS A 73 -10.95 14.39 -3.47
CA LYS A 73 -11.14 13.04 -4.05
C LYS A 73 -11.18 11.93 -3.00
N ILE A 74 -10.42 12.07 -1.92
CA ILE A 74 -10.47 11.16 -0.77
C ILE A 74 -11.82 11.26 -0.06
N GLN A 75 -12.35 12.46 0.15
CA GLN A 75 -13.68 12.68 0.74
C GLN A 75 -14.80 12.11 -0.14
N GLU A 76 -14.77 12.36 -1.45
CA GLU A 76 -15.70 11.77 -2.41
C GLU A 76 -15.70 10.23 -2.33
N ALA A 77 -14.51 9.63 -2.26
CA ALA A 77 -14.37 8.18 -2.16
C ALA A 77 -14.88 7.64 -0.81
N SER A 78 -14.60 8.31 0.30
CA SER A 78 -15.08 7.86 1.61
C SER A 78 -16.59 8.01 1.79
N ALA A 79 -17.21 8.98 1.08
CA ALA A 79 -18.66 9.21 1.07
C ALA A 79 -19.40 8.32 0.05
N ALA A 80 -18.68 7.64 -0.84
CA ALA A 80 -19.29 6.75 -1.83
C ALA A 80 -19.90 5.51 -1.17
N ASP A 81 -20.86 4.88 -1.88
CA ASP A 81 -21.44 3.61 -1.45
C ASP A 81 -20.51 2.43 -1.85
N HIS A 82 -20.05 1.68 -0.86
CA HIS A 82 -19.22 0.50 -1.00
C HIS A 82 -19.94 -0.80 -0.58
N VAL A 83 -21.26 -0.76 -0.37
CA VAL A 83 -22.02 -1.94 0.13
C VAL A 83 -21.82 -3.14 -0.78
N ASP A 84 -21.81 -2.95 -2.09
CA ASP A 84 -21.64 -3.99 -3.10
C ASP A 84 -20.17 -4.16 -3.58
N ALA A 85 -19.20 -3.55 -2.89
CA ALA A 85 -17.77 -3.67 -3.17
C ALA A 85 -17.09 -4.64 -2.20
N ASP A 86 -16.07 -5.37 -2.68
CA ASP A 86 -15.25 -6.28 -1.87
C ASP A 86 -14.32 -5.52 -0.92
N CYS A 87 -13.64 -4.48 -1.41
CA CYS A 87 -12.62 -3.74 -0.69
C CYS A 87 -12.39 -2.35 -1.30
N PHE A 88 -11.50 -1.58 -0.68
CA PHE A 88 -11.04 -0.27 -1.15
C PHE A 88 -9.51 -0.21 -1.20
N VAL A 89 -8.95 0.45 -2.22
CA VAL A 89 -7.50 0.66 -2.40
C VAL A 89 -7.20 2.13 -2.62
N CYS A 90 -6.16 2.64 -1.95
CA CYS A 90 -5.63 3.98 -2.16
C CYS A 90 -4.10 3.93 -2.24
N ILE A 91 -3.53 4.49 -3.31
CA ILE A 91 -2.10 4.42 -3.63
C ILE A 91 -1.56 5.83 -3.82
N PHE A 92 -0.47 6.13 -3.13
CA PHE A 92 0.27 7.38 -3.29
C PHE A 92 1.66 7.12 -3.87
N LEU A 93 1.95 7.79 -4.98
CA LEU A 93 3.26 7.84 -5.63
C LEU A 93 3.77 9.28 -5.47
N SER A 94 4.58 9.53 -4.44
CA SER A 94 5.02 10.89 -4.12
C SER A 94 6.38 10.96 -3.44
N HIS A 95 6.84 12.16 -3.12
CA HIS A 95 7.77 12.38 -2.02
C HIS A 95 7.04 12.24 -0.69
N GLY A 96 7.78 11.89 0.35
CA GLY A 96 7.25 11.78 1.69
C GLY A 96 8.38 11.80 2.72
N GLU A 97 7.97 12.00 3.95
CA GLU A 97 8.77 11.85 5.16
C GLU A 97 7.95 11.00 6.14
N ASP A 98 8.46 10.81 7.34
CA ASP A 98 7.68 10.04 8.30
C ASP A 98 6.34 10.70 8.63
N GLY A 99 5.27 9.91 8.52
CA GLY A 99 3.90 10.33 8.83
C GLY A 99 3.19 11.17 7.77
N HIS A 100 3.85 11.63 6.68
CA HIS A 100 3.19 12.41 5.64
C HIS A 100 3.72 12.19 4.22
N VAL A 101 2.89 12.54 3.23
CA VAL A 101 3.20 12.57 1.81
C VAL A 101 2.99 13.97 1.25
N TYR A 102 3.62 14.27 0.12
CA TYR A 102 3.46 15.56 -0.56
C TYR A 102 2.43 15.47 -1.68
N ALA A 103 1.47 16.39 -1.69
CA ALA A 103 0.74 16.80 -2.87
C ALA A 103 1.63 17.72 -3.73
N ASN A 104 1.12 18.19 -4.86
CA ASN A 104 1.88 19.10 -5.74
C ASN A 104 2.36 20.37 -5.02
N ASP A 105 1.56 20.90 -4.10
CA ASP A 105 1.75 22.22 -3.47
C ASP A 105 2.04 22.20 -1.97
N LYS A 106 1.64 21.13 -1.26
CA LYS A 106 1.73 21.03 0.20
C LYS A 106 1.84 19.58 0.65
N LYS A 107 2.23 19.37 1.91
CA LYS A 107 2.18 18.06 2.55
C LYS A 107 0.78 17.71 3.06
N ILE A 108 0.51 16.42 3.17
CA ILE A 108 -0.71 15.82 3.71
C ILE A 108 -0.28 14.80 4.75
N GLU A 109 -0.81 14.91 5.96
CA GLU A 109 -0.59 13.90 6.98
C GLU A 109 -1.36 12.60 6.63
N ILE A 110 -0.72 11.45 6.79
CA ILE A 110 -1.35 10.16 6.47
C ILE A 110 -2.70 9.97 7.18
N PRO A 111 -2.88 10.34 8.46
CA PRO A 111 -4.18 10.27 9.13
C PRO A 111 -5.28 11.12 8.48
N GLU A 112 -4.96 12.26 7.85
CA GLU A 112 -5.96 13.08 7.14
C GLU A 112 -6.64 12.28 6.01
N ILE A 113 -5.92 11.30 5.45
CA ILE A 113 -6.40 10.42 4.37
C ILE A 113 -7.10 9.20 4.99
N THR A 114 -6.41 8.49 5.88
CA THR A 114 -6.86 7.17 6.36
C THR A 114 -8.04 7.24 7.31
N ASP A 115 -8.13 8.29 8.14
CA ASP A 115 -9.18 8.42 9.14
C ASP A 115 -10.59 8.56 8.54
N LEU A 116 -10.69 8.99 7.29
CA LEU A 116 -11.97 9.09 6.57
C LEU A 116 -12.58 7.72 6.24
N PHE A 117 -11.76 6.65 6.23
CA PHE A 117 -12.20 5.28 5.92
C PHE A 117 -12.38 4.40 7.17
N LYS A 118 -12.22 4.96 8.36
CA LYS A 118 -12.52 4.26 9.62
C LYS A 118 -14.00 3.90 9.70
N GLY A 119 -14.31 2.80 10.39
CA GLY A 119 -15.65 2.23 10.42
C GLY A 119 -16.74 3.14 11.00
N ASP A 120 -16.39 4.14 11.81
CA ASP A 120 -17.29 5.16 12.32
C ASP A 120 -17.64 6.25 11.28
N LYS A 121 -16.78 6.45 10.27
CA LYS A 121 -16.95 7.46 9.21
C LYS A 121 -17.40 6.86 7.87
N CYS A 122 -16.86 5.72 7.47
CA CYS A 122 -17.23 5.02 6.24
C CYS A 122 -17.88 3.66 6.55
N ARG A 123 -19.15 3.67 6.90
CA ARG A 123 -19.90 2.48 7.37
C ARG A 123 -20.00 1.38 6.31
N SER A 124 -20.07 1.74 5.02
CA SER A 124 -20.16 0.77 3.93
C SER A 124 -18.88 -0.06 3.72
N LEU A 125 -17.74 0.33 4.35
CA LEU A 125 -16.49 -0.42 4.38
C LEU A 125 -16.23 -1.16 5.70
N VAL A 126 -17.16 -1.19 6.64
CA VAL A 126 -17.01 -1.98 7.87
C VAL A 126 -16.91 -3.47 7.52
N GLY A 127 -15.91 -4.15 8.07
CA GLY A 127 -15.65 -5.57 7.80
C GLY A 127 -15.02 -5.87 6.43
N LYS A 128 -14.67 -4.85 5.64
CA LYS A 128 -14.05 -4.95 4.32
C LYS A 128 -12.61 -4.43 4.34
N PRO A 129 -11.68 -5.03 3.58
CA PRO A 129 -10.29 -4.57 3.51
C PRO A 129 -10.16 -3.16 2.97
N LYS A 130 -9.35 -2.35 3.66
CA LYS A 130 -8.92 -1.01 3.26
C LYS A 130 -7.42 -1.02 3.09
N ILE A 131 -6.96 -0.95 1.85
CA ILE A 131 -5.57 -1.16 1.45
C ILE A 131 -4.97 0.20 1.07
N PHE A 132 -3.92 0.60 1.79
CA PHE A 132 -3.18 1.82 1.52
C PHE A 132 -1.74 1.50 1.14
N ILE A 133 -1.29 2.00 -0.01
CA ILE A 133 0.04 1.75 -0.56
C ILE A 133 0.78 3.08 -0.70
N TRP A 134 1.93 3.20 -0.03
CA TRP A 134 2.73 4.40 0.04
C TRP A 134 4.07 4.19 -0.65
N GLN A 135 4.18 4.63 -1.90
CA GLN A 135 5.46 4.71 -2.61
C GLN A 135 6.04 6.11 -2.39
N ALA A 136 6.70 6.27 -1.25
CA ALA A 136 7.34 7.50 -0.82
C ALA A 136 8.51 7.18 0.12
N CYS A 137 9.49 8.08 0.23
CA CYS A 137 10.49 7.98 1.30
C CYS A 137 9.84 8.21 2.67
N ARG A 138 10.42 7.62 3.70
CA ARG A 138 10.04 7.82 5.11
C ARG A 138 11.19 8.41 5.92
N GLY A 139 12.12 9.07 5.24
CA GLY A 139 13.32 9.68 5.77
C GLY A 139 14.40 9.75 4.70
N ASP A 140 15.61 10.13 5.07
CA ASP A 140 16.76 10.37 4.19
C ASP A 140 17.89 9.36 4.38
N LYS A 141 17.76 8.40 5.31
CA LYS A 141 18.77 7.37 5.55
C LYS A 141 18.86 6.41 4.37
N LEU A 142 20.08 5.99 4.06
CA LEU A 142 20.38 4.95 3.09
C LEU A 142 20.68 3.66 3.84
N ASP A 143 20.01 2.57 3.45
CA ASP A 143 20.15 1.27 4.11
C ASP A 143 21.41 0.55 3.63
N ASP A 144 22.21 0.03 4.58
CA ASP A 144 23.46 -0.66 4.29
C ASP A 144 23.22 -2.17 4.08
N ALA A 145 24.05 -2.77 3.21
CA ALA A 145 24.06 -4.22 3.07
C ALA A 145 24.72 -4.86 4.30
N VAL A 146 24.02 -5.77 4.97
CA VAL A 146 24.57 -6.59 6.07
C VAL A 146 24.63 -8.05 5.65
N THR A 147 25.66 -8.78 6.15
CA THR A 147 25.76 -10.22 6.00
C THR A 147 25.12 -10.87 7.23
N GLU A 148 24.30 -11.87 7.03
CA GLU A 148 23.50 -12.50 8.11
C GLU A 148 24.37 -12.96 9.29
N MET A 149 23.97 -12.52 10.50
CA MET A 149 24.33 -13.16 11.78
C MET A 149 23.02 -13.38 12.53
N SER A 150 22.83 -14.59 13.05
CA SER A 150 21.64 -15.03 13.78
C SER A 150 21.42 -14.25 15.08
N VAL A 151 20.19 -13.83 15.35
CA VAL A 151 19.76 -13.21 16.62
C VAL A 151 18.49 -13.89 17.14
N GLU A 152 18.44 -14.10 18.44
CA GLU A 152 17.45 -14.84 19.20
C GLU A 152 16.14 -14.04 19.45
N ASP A 153 15.05 -14.78 19.65
CA ASP A 153 13.66 -14.33 19.82
C ASP A 153 13.37 -13.62 21.15
N VAL A 154 12.40 -12.69 21.13
CA VAL A 154 11.77 -12.13 22.34
C VAL A 154 10.24 -12.23 22.20
N GLU A 155 9.60 -12.94 23.14
CA GLU A 155 8.15 -13.09 23.24
C GLU A 155 7.48 -11.94 24.01
N MET A 156 6.26 -11.56 23.58
CA MET A 156 5.35 -10.74 24.39
C MET A 156 3.92 -11.30 24.37
N ALA A 157 3.27 -11.32 25.54
CA ALA A 157 1.92 -11.84 25.76
C ALA A 157 0.87 -10.72 25.85
N VAL A 158 -0.35 -11.00 25.39
CA VAL A 158 -1.51 -10.09 25.50
C VAL A 158 -2.75 -10.85 25.97
N ASP A 159 -3.49 -10.25 26.93
CA ASP A 159 -4.71 -10.79 27.54
C ASP A 159 -5.98 -10.36 26.78
N ALA A 160 -6.99 -11.22 26.73
CA ALA A 160 -8.21 -11.05 25.95
C ALA A 160 -9.49 -11.08 26.81
N GLY A 161 -10.43 -10.23 26.46
CA GLY A 161 -11.82 -10.25 26.92
C GLY A 161 -12.77 -9.97 25.76
N VAL A 162 -13.87 -10.70 25.66
CA VAL A 162 -14.72 -10.84 24.47
C VAL A 162 -15.91 -9.90 24.46
N LEU A 163 -16.04 -9.09 23.42
CA LEU A 163 -17.31 -8.62 22.82
C LEU A 163 -16.98 -8.27 21.36
N TYR A 164 -17.66 -8.89 20.39
CA TYR A 164 -17.38 -8.72 18.95
C TYR A 164 -17.85 -7.36 18.46
N THR A 165 -17.16 -6.30 18.86
CA THR A 165 -17.18 -5.00 18.18
C THR A 165 -15.81 -4.82 17.52
N LEU A 166 -15.80 -4.64 16.21
CA LEU A 166 -14.54 -4.35 15.50
C LEU A 166 -14.08 -2.94 15.87
N PRO A 167 -12.80 -2.73 16.21
CA PRO A 167 -12.25 -1.39 16.36
C PRO A 167 -12.45 -0.57 15.08
N ALA A 168 -12.66 0.75 15.18
CA ALA A 168 -12.86 1.63 14.02
C ALA A 168 -11.69 1.56 13.01
N GLY A 169 -10.48 1.25 13.47
CA GLY A 169 -9.28 1.02 12.66
C GLY A 169 -9.07 -0.43 12.20
N ALA A 170 -10.04 -1.33 12.36
CA ALA A 170 -9.94 -2.72 11.89
C ALA A 170 -10.02 -2.80 10.36
N ASP A 171 -9.45 -3.89 9.82
CA ASP A 171 -9.44 -4.24 8.40
C ASP A 171 -8.64 -3.26 7.51
N PHE A 172 -7.70 -2.53 8.10
CA PHE A 172 -6.70 -1.75 7.39
C PHE A 172 -5.44 -2.57 7.12
N ILE A 173 -4.80 -2.33 5.98
CA ILE A 173 -3.42 -2.71 5.73
C ILE A 173 -2.66 -1.54 5.11
N MET A 174 -1.55 -1.18 5.73
CA MET A 174 -0.67 -0.09 5.36
C MET A 174 0.60 -0.67 4.77
N CYS A 175 0.84 -0.43 3.48
CA CYS A 175 1.97 -0.97 2.73
C CYS A 175 2.93 0.17 2.39
N TYR A 176 4.17 0.07 2.81
CA TYR A 176 5.19 1.09 2.63
C TYR A 176 6.34 0.57 1.76
N SER A 177 6.76 1.36 0.80
CA SER A 177 7.89 1.03 -0.07
C SER A 177 9.22 0.91 0.67
N THR A 178 9.33 1.49 1.87
CA THR A 178 10.53 1.45 2.70
C THR A 178 10.19 1.54 4.18
N ALA A 179 11.09 1.05 5.02
CA ALA A 179 11.00 1.19 6.47
C ALA A 179 11.13 2.65 6.92
N GLU A 180 10.69 2.94 8.15
CA GLU A 180 10.75 4.26 8.74
C GLU A 180 12.19 4.81 8.84
N GLY A 181 12.36 6.05 8.46
CA GLY A 181 13.66 6.75 8.42
C GLY A 181 14.46 6.53 7.13
N PHE A 182 14.04 5.65 6.21
CA PHE A 182 14.82 5.27 5.03
C PHE A 182 14.26 5.81 3.70
N CYS A 183 15.16 5.86 2.70
CA CYS A 183 14.84 6.23 1.32
C CYS A 183 14.24 5.06 0.54
N SER A 184 13.44 5.39 -0.47
CA SER A 184 12.92 4.47 -1.48
C SER A 184 13.56 4.77 -2.84
N PHE A 185 13.94 3.73 -3.59
CA PHE A 185 14.62 3.88 -4.88
C PHE A 185 13.66 3.80 -6.07
N ARG A 186 13.95 4.62 -7.08
CA ARG A 186 13.21 4.68 -8.34
C ARG A 186 14.17 4.90 -9.51
N GLU A 187 13.94 4.15 -10.57
CA GLU A 187 14.65 4.26 -11.85
C GLU A 187 13.87 5.18 -12.80
N PRO A 188 14.53 6.11 -13.50
CA PRO A 188 13.83 7.05 -14.38
C PRO A 188 13.03 6.41 -15.51
N LEU A 189 13.43 5.24 -16.00
CA LEU A 189 12.78 4.53 -17.10
C LEU A 189 11.82 3.42 -16.62
N ASN A 190 12.22 2.69 -15.57
CA ASN A 190 11.52 1.47 -15.16
C ASN A 190 10.57 1.67 -13.98
N GLY A 191 10.64 2.83 -13.31
CA GLY A 191 9.84 3.11 -12.12
C GLY A 191 10.50 2.69 -10.81
N SER A 192 9.72 2.67 -9.76
CA SER A 192 10.15 2.36 -8.39
C SER A 192 10.30 0.85 -8.20
N TRP A 193 11.36 0.41 -7.55
CA TRP A 193 11.61 -1.01 -7.27
C TRP A 193 10.41 -1.69 -6.61
N TYR A 194 9.84 -1.05 -5.61
CA TYR A 194 8.70 -1.59 -4.89
C TYR A 194 7.47 -1.78 -5.79
N ILE A 195 7.13 -0.81 -6.63
CA ILE A 195 5.96 -0.90 -7.52
C ILE A 195 6.19 -1.93 -8.62
N GLN A 196 7.40 -1.98 -9.21
CA GLN A 196 7.76 -3.02 -10.19
C GLN A 196 7.52 -4.43 -9.61
N ASP A 197 8.08 -4.69 -8.42
CA ASP A 197 7.98 -6.01 -7.79
C ASP A 197 6.57 -6.32 -7.28
N LEU A 198 5.85 -5.33 -6.75
CA LEU A 198 4.45 -5.47 -6.35
C LEU A 198 3.55 -5.86 -7.53
N CYS A 199 3.65 -5.15 -8.66
CA CYS A 199 2.85 -5.43 -9.85
C CYS A 199 3.18 -6.81 -10.44
N GLU A 200 4.46 -7.22 -10.44
CA GLU A 200 4.86 -8.54 -10.93
C GLU A 200 4.33 -9.66 -10.04
N ILE A 201 4.53 -9.57 -8.72
CA ILE A 201 4.11 -10.61 -7.78
C ILE A 201 2.58 -10.72 -7.71
N LEU A 202 1.87 -9.60 -7.69
CA LEU A 202 0.40 -9.59 -7.79
C LEU A 202 -0.06 -10.29 -9.08
N GLY A 203 0.56 -9.99 -10.22
CA GLY A 203 0.20 -10.62 -11.49
C GLY A 203 0.36 -12.13 -11.53
N ARG A 204 1.33 -12.65 -10.78
CA ARG A 204 1.61 -14.09 -10.75
C ARG A 204 0.79 -14.86 -9.72
N TYR A 205 0.53 -14.25 -8.56
CA TYR A 205 0.08 -15.02 -7.38
C TYR A 205 -1.20 -14.50 -6.73
N HIS A 206 -1.88 -13.49 -7.29
CA HIS A 206 -3.07 -12.88 -6.68
C HIS A 206 -4.19 -13.87 -6.36
N SER A 207 -4.36 -14.92 -7.15
CA SER A 207 -5.39 -15.94 -6.94
C SER A 207 -4.97 -17.08 -6.01
N GLU A 208 -3.67 -17.32 -5.86
CA GLU A 208 -3.12 -18.46 -5.12
C GLU A 208 -2.72 -18.10 -3.69
N LEU A 209 -2.13 -16.91 -3.50
CA LEU A 209 -1.58 -16.47 -2.22
C LEU A 209 -2.45 -15.40 -1.58
N GLN A 210 -2.50 -15.40 -0.25
CA GLN A 210 -3.08 -14.29 0.49
C GLN A 210 -2.22 -13.02 0.33
N PHE A 211 -2.84 -11.86 0.45
CA PHE A 211 -2.20 -10.58 0.16
C PHE A 211 -0.95 -10.32 1.04
N THR A 212 -0.96 -10.73 2.30
CA THR A 212 0.22 -10.58 3.18
C THR A 212 1.39 -11.48 2.77
N ASP A 213 1.14 -12.67 2.21
CA ASP A 213 2.19 -13.51 1.65
C ASP A 213 2.77 -12.90 0.37
N ILE A 214 1.92 -12.30 -0.47
CA ILE A 214 2.35 -11.51 -1.63
C ILE A 214 3.27 -10.37 -1.19
N LEU A 215 2.89 -9.60 -0.17
CA LEU A 215 3.72 -8.51 0.36
C LEU A 215 5.06 -9.01 0.93
N THR A 216 5.06 -10.18 1.55
CA THR A 216 6.30 -10.81 2.04
C THR A 216 7.22 -11.20 0.89
N LEU A 217 6.69 -11.74 -0.21
CA LEU A 217 7.47 -12.01 -1.43
C LEU A 217 8.00 -10.73 -2.07
N VAL A 218 7.22 -9.64 -2.07
CA VAL A 218 7.67 -8.31 -2.53
C VAL A 218 8.83 -7.82 -1.66
N ASN A 219 8.71 -7.93 -0.33
CA ASN A 219 9.77 -7.56 0.60
C ASN A 219 11.07 -8.31 0.30
N MET A 220 10.98 -9.63 0.15
CA MET A 220 12.12 -10.47 -0.23
C MET A 220 12.74 -10.00 -1.56
N LYS A 221 11.92 -9.79 -2.60
CA LYS A 221 12.41 -9.44 -3.92
C LYS A 221 13.08 -8.07 -3.96
N VAL A 222 12.49 -7.06 -3.31
CA VAL A 222 13.08 -5.72 -3.20
C VAL A 222 14.38 -5.76 -2.38
N SER A 223 14.43 -6.52 -1.28
CA SER A 223 15.64 -6.63 -0.44
C SER A 223 16.84 -7.22 -1.18
N LEU A 224 16.62 -8.04 -2.20
CA LEU A 224 17.70 -8.59 -3.03
C LEU A 224 18.30 -7.56 -3.98
N ARG A 225 17.57 -6.50 -4.33
CA ARG A 225 18.08 -5.40 -5.17
C ARG A 225 19.16 -4.60 -4.44
N SER A 226 20.06 -4.00 -5.20
CA SER A 226 21.03 -3.02 -4.71
C SER A 226 21.22 -1.91 -5.72
N VAL A 227 21.55 -0.72 -5.26
CA VAL A 227 21.80 0.42 -6.14
C VAL A 227 23.05 0.13 -6.99
N PRO A 228 22.90 0.10 -8.33
CA PRO A 228 24.03 -0.11 -9.22
C PRO A 228 24.97 1.10 -9.21
N ASN A 229 26.06 1.02 -9.97
CA ASN A 229 26.98 2.12 -10.13
C ASN A 229 26.24 3.36 -10.71
N CYS A 230 26.22 4.47 -10.01
CA CYS A 230 25.50 5.68 -10.34
C CYS A 230 26.29 6.94 -9.98
N ARG A 231 25.80 8.14 -10.40
CA ARG A 231 26.44 9.42 -10.10
C ARG A 231 26.52 9.73 -8.60
N ASN A 232 25.52 9.31 -7.82
CA ASN A 232 25.54 9.44 -6.36
C ASN A 232 26.33 8.28 -5.75
N ARG A 233 27.63 8.47 -5.56
CA ARG A 233 28.51 7.43 -5.03
C ARG A 233 28.10 6.92 -3.64
N ALA A 234 27.47 7.75 -2.81
CA ALA A 234 27.00 7.36 -1.48
C ALA A 234 25.82 6.39 -1.53
N ALA A 235 25.10 6.33 -2.64
CA ALA A 235 23.97 5.42 -2.83
C ALA A 235 24.40 4.05 -3.37
N ILE A 236 25.61 3.90 -3.94
CA ILE A 236 26.05 2.65 -4.56
C ILE A 236 26.05 1.50 -3.54
N GLY A 237 25.47 0.36 -3.91
CA GLY A 237 25.37 -0.82 -3.06
C GLY A 237 24.28 -0.75 -2.00
N LYS A 238 23.62 0.39 -1.81
CA LYS A 238 22.56 0.55 -0.82
C LYS A 238 21.34 -0.29 -1.17
N LYS A 239 20.60 -0.64 -0.14
CA LYS A 239 19.45 -1.55 -0.14
C LYS A 239 18.15 -0.81 0.11
N GLN A 240 17.04 -1.51 -0.07
CA GLN A 240 15.71 -1.03 0.31
C GLN A 240 14.93 -2.18 0.94
N MET A 241 14.31 -1.92 2.08
CA MET A 241 13.46 -2.88 2.76
C MET A 241 12.05 -2.30 2.87
N PRO A 242 11.08 -2.79 2.08
CA PRO A 242 9.68 -2.45 2.28
C PRO A 242 9.15 -3.02 3.59
N CYS A 243 8.03 -2.49 4.06
CA CYS A 243 7.34 -3.05 5.22
C CYS A 243 5.83 -2.88 5.07
N PHE A 244 5.07 -3.59 5.88
CA PHE A 244 3.62 -3.38 5.99
C PHE A 244 3.16 -3.56 7.43
N ALA A 245 2.09 -2.84 7.78
CA ALA A 245 1.38 -3.00 9.04
C ALA A 245 -0.03 -3.49 8.74
N SER A 246 -0.38 -4.67 9.25
CA SER A 246 -1.68 -5.31 8.97
C SER A 246 -2.56 -5.27 10.21
N MET A 247 -3.73 -4.67 10.07
CA MET A 247 -4.86 -4.72 10.99
C MET A 247 -6.02 -5.50 10.35
N LEU A 248 -5.70 -6.39 9.39
CA LEU A 248 -6.67 -7.29 8.79
C LEU A 248 -7.12 -8.33 9.83
N THR A 249 -8.41 -8.59 9.87
CA THR A 249 -9.01 -9.56 10.78
C THR A 249 -9.27 -10.92 10.12
N LYS A 250 -9.06 -11.01 8.80
CA LYS A 250 -9.24 -12.22 7.98
C LYS A 250 -8.16 -12.26 6.89
N ARG A 251 -8.03 -13.41 6.23
CA ARG A 251 -7.13 -13.57 5.08
C ARG A 251 -7.74 -12.92 3.84
N LEU A 252 -6.94 -12.15 3.10
CA LEU A 252 -7.34 -11.45 1.88
C LEU A 252 -6.77 -12.16 0.65
N PHE A 253 -7.64 -12.58 -0.27
CA PHE A 253 -7.28 -13.14 -1.57
C PHE A 253 -7.98 -12.35 -2.69
N PHE A 254 -7.31 -12.17 -3.82
CA PHE A 254 -7.87 -11.54 -5.02
C PHE A 254 -8.24 -12.58 -6.09
N ARG A 255 -8.92 -13.65 -5.69
CA ARG A 255 -9.40 -14.68 -6.64
C ARG A 255 -10.43 -14.10 -7.60
N ASP A 256 -10.46 -14.61 -8.82
CA ASP A 256 -11.52 -14.29 -9.78
C ASP A 256 -12.81 -14.96 -9.39
N ASN A 257 -13.93 -14.23 -9.48
CA ASN A 257 -15.26 -14.76 -9.15
C ASN A 257 -15.69 -15.94 -10.05
N THR A 258 -14.98 -16.21 -11.16
CA THR A 258 -15.24 -17.30 -12.11
C THR A 258 -14.61 -18.64 -11.71
N GLN A 259 -13.75 -18.71 -10.70
CA GLN A 259 -13.05 -19.94 -10.31
C GLN A 259 -13.69 -20.70 -9.13
N ILE A 260 -14.87 -20.28 -8.68
CA ILE A 260 -15.60 -20.96 -7.60
C ILE A 260 -16.84 -21.63 -8.20
N GLN A 261 -16.63 -22.76 -8.88
CA GLN A 261 -17.65 -23.76 -9.18
C GLN A 261 -17.36 -25.06 -8.44
#